data_8c6dd4468f0f4f92fecf75a9558c88d4
#
_entry.id   8c6dd4468f0f4f92fecf75a9558c88d4
#
_cell.length_a   1.000
_cell.length_b   1.000
_cell.length_c   1.000
_cell.angle_alpha   90.00
_cell.angle_beta   90.00
_cell.angle_gamma   90.00
#
_symmetry.space_group_name_H-M   'P 1'
#
loop_
_entity.id
_entity.type
_entity.pdbx_description
1 polymer ?
#
loop_
_entity_poly.entity_id
_entity_poly.type
_entity_poly.pdbx_seq_one_letter_code
_entity_poly.pdbx_strand_id
1 'polypeptide(L)'
;MLDKAPNKKLSDLLDRFGAALTAGDIDKAVACFQEDCYWRDLVTFTWNIKTMEGRDQVRDMLVSQLARTKPSNWAIAKGEDATESDGVLDGWISFETSVARGFGHIRLKDGKIWTLLTTMVELKGHEEPAGFDRPLGAKHGHGKNRPTWKEEREKEAAELGFKTQPYTLIIGGGQGGIALGARLRQLGVPTIIVEKNERAGDSWRKRYKSLCLHDPVWYDHLPYIDFPKNWPVFAPKDKIGDWLEMYAKVMELNYWSSTEAKSAVYDDKKKEWTVVVRRDGKDITLKPKQLVLATGQSGKANMPNFKGMDTFKGDQHHSSKHPGPDAYVGRQAVVIGSNNSAHDIAAALWEAGADVTMVQRSTTHIVKSDTLMEIGLGSLYSEKAVASGMTTAKADLVFASLPYKILHEFQIPAYAEMKKRDDKFYKGLEKAGFMLDWGDDGSGLFMKYLRRGSGYYIDVGASDLIIDGSIKLKSGVDVKEIKEHSVLLSDGSELPADLIVYATGYGSMNGWAADLISREVADKVGKCWGLGSNTTKDPGPWEGELRNMWKPTQQEALWFHGGNLHQSRHYSQFLALQLKARMEGIATPVYALQEVHHKA
;
A
#
# COMPACT_ATOMS: atom_id res chain seq x y z
N MET A 1 -14.85 31.15 -22.60
CA MET A 1 -16.03 30.34 -22.24
C MET A 1 -15.59 28.88 -22.25
N LEU A 2 -15.72 28.20 -21.13
CA LEU A 2 -15.50 26.74 -21.09
C LEU A 2 -16.51 26.10 -22.04
N ASP A 3 -16.05 25.15 -22.84
CA ASP A 3 -16.92 24.38 -23.73
C ASP A 3 -17.86 23.53 -22.87
N LYS A 4 -19.17 23.81 -22.93
CA LYS A 4 -20.19 23.07 -22.16
C LYS A 4 -20.60 21.74 -22.82
N ALA A 5 -20.09 21.45 -24.01
CA ALA A 5 -20.43 20.23 -24.76
C ALA A 5 -20.00 18.94 -24.03
N PRO A 6 -18.79 18.85 -23.42
CA PRO A 6 -18.40 17.67 -22.64
C PRO A 6 -19.33 17.40 -21.44
N ASN A 7 -19.71 18.45 -20.68
CA ASN A 7 -20.63 18.31 -19.56
C ASN A 7 -22.00 17.76 -20.01
N LYS A 8 -22.53 18.25 -21.15
CA LYS A 8 -23.79 17.77 -21.68
C LYS A 8 -23.71 16.30 -22.11
N LYS A 9 -22.65 15.93 -22.83
CA LYS A 9 -22.44 14.52 -23.25
C LYS A 9 -22.37 13.59 -22.06
N LEU A 10 -21.66 13.98 -20.99
CA LEU A 10 -21.53 13.19 -19.78
C LEU A 10 -22.88 13.10 -19.02
N SER A 11 -23.57 14.23 -18.86
CA SER A 11 -24.87 14.24 -18.18
C SER A 11 -25.89 13.36 -18.90
N ASP A 12 -26.01 13.48 -20.23
CA ASP A 12 -26.93 12.67 -21.05
C ASP A 12 -26.62 11.15 -20.91
N LEU A 13 -25.35 10.78 -20.74
CA LEU A 13 -24.97 9.38 -20.48
C LEU A 13 -25.35 8.95 -19.06
N LEU A 14 -25.03 9.76 -18.05
CA LEU A 14 -25.32 9.45 -16.66
C LEU A 14 -26.83 9.31 -16.42
N ASP A 15 -27.65 10.14 -17.07
CA ASP A 15 -29.12 10.06 -17.01
C ASP A 15 -29.62 8.72 -17.58
N ARG A 16 -29.11 8.31 -18.75
CA ARG A 16 -29.48 7.01 -19.36
C ARG A 16 -29.02 5.83 -18.51
N PHE A 17 -27.77 5.85 -18.05
CA PHE A 17 -27.19 4.81 -17.23
C PHE A 17 -27.90 4.70 -15.88
N GLY A 18 -28.12 5.84 -15.20
CA GLY A 18 -28.83 5.89 -13.92
C GLY A 18 -30.28 5.43 -14.05
N ALA A 19 -31.00 5.82 -15.11
CA ALA A 19 -32.36 5.35 -15.38
C ALA A 19 -32.42 3.83 -15.60
N ALA A 20 -31.47 3.27 -16.36
CA ALA A 20 -31.37 1.82 -16.59
C ALA A 20 -31.13 1.05 -15.27
N LEU A 21 -30.22 1.54 -14.43
CA LEU A 21 -29.93 0.94 -13.12
C LEU A 21 -31.14 1.01 -12.18
N THR A 22 -31.82 2.15 -12.14
CA THR A 22 -33.02 2.34 -11.30
C THR A 22 -34.18 1.44 -11.75
N ALA A 23 -34.33 1.24 -13.05
CA ALA A 23 -35.33 0.35 -13.62
C ALA A 23 -35.01 -1.15 -13.50
N GLY A 24 -33.75 -1.48 -13.09
CA GLY A 24 -33.25 -2.85 -13.10
C GLY A 24 -33.01 -3.41 -14.50
N ASP A 25 -32.94 -2.55 -15.53
CA ASP A 25 -32.69 -2.93 -16.92
C ASP A 25 -31.18 -3.09 -17.16
N ILE A 26 -30.67 -4.26 -16.79
CA ILE A 26 -29.25 -4.58 -16.87
C ILE A 26 -28.75 -4.53 -18.32
N ASP A 27 -29.57 -4.91 -19.29
CA ASP A 27 -29.19 -4.88 -20.70
C ASP A 27 -28.92 -3.45 -21.17
N LYS A 28 -29.80 -2.52 -20.83
CA LYS A 28 -29.57 -1.09 -21.13
C LYS A 28 -28.40 -0.50 -20.36
N ALA A 29 -28.21 -0.88 -19.11
CA ALA A 29 -27.07 -0.43 -18.32
C ALA A 29 -25.75 -0.89 -18.95
N VAL A 30 -25.62 -2.17 -19.29
CA VAL A 30 -24.43 -2.74 -19.95
C VAL A 30 -24.21 -2.16 -21.35
N ALA A 31 -25.27 -1.82 -22.09
CA ALA A 31 -25.16 -1.17 -23.40
C ALA A 31 -24.50 0.23 -23.34
N CYS A 32 -24.47 0.87 -22.17
CA CYS A 32 -23.75 2.11 -21.96
C CYS A 32 -22.21 1.94 -21.99
N PHE A 33 -21.70 0.73 -21.86
CA PHE A 33 -20.27 0.43 -21.85
C PHE A 33 -19.72 0.10 -23.24
N GLN A 34 -18.43 0.36 -23.44
CA GLN A 34 -17.66 -0.21 -24.54
C GLN A 34 -17.64 -1.73 -24.41
N GLU A 35 -17.31 -2.44 -25.46
CA GLU A 35 -17.12 -3.89 -25.40
C GLU A 35 -15.89 -4.21 -24.55
N ASP A 36 -14.78 -3.57 -24.82
CA ASP A 36 -13.57 -3.57 -23.99
C ASP A 36 -13.65 -2.45 -22.96
N CYS A 37 -14.27 -2.73 -21.84
CA CYS A 37 -14.54 -1.79 -20.77
C CYS A 37 -14.08 -2.30 -19.42
N TYR A 38 -13.96 -1.37 -18.46
CA TYR A 38 -13.48 -1.67 -17.12
C TYR A 38 -14.29 -0.90 -16.08
N TRP A 39 -14.84 -1.62 -15.12
CA TRP A 39 -15.46 -1.00 -13.95
C TRP A 39 -14.70 -1.41 -12.69
N ARG A 40 -13.89 -0.51 -12.15
CA ARG A 40 -13.21 -0.71 -10.87
C ARG A 40 -14.10 -0.21 -9.75
N ASP A 41 -14.41 -1.08 -8.80
CA ASP A 41 -15.20 -0.73 -7.63
C ASP A 41 -14.38 -0.84 -6.35
N LEU A 42 -14.37 0.24 -5.58
CA LEU A 42 -13.77 0.29 -4.25
C LEU A 42 -14.91 0.29 -3.22
N VAL A 43 -15.35 -0.90 -2.90
CA VAL A 43 -16.32 -1.33 -1.87
C VAL A 43 -17.77 -0.87 -2.03
N THR A 44 -18.12 -0.07 -3.02
CA THR A 44 -19.48 0.55 -3.12
C THR A 44 -20.54 -0.43 -3.58
N PHE A 45 -20.25 -1.19 -4.63
CA PHE A 45 -21.17 -2.20 -5.20
C PHE A 45 -20.84 -3.60 -4.72
N THR A 46 -19.55 -3.88 -4.57
CA THR A 46 -19.04 -5.24 -4.44
C THR A 46 -18.74 -5.64 -3.00
N TRP A 47 -18.67 -4.68 -2.05
CA TRP A 47 -18.09 -4.89 -0.72
C TRP A 47 -16.73 -5.60 -0.79
N ASN A 48 -16.01 -5.30 -1.84
CA ASN A 48 -14.71 -5.81 -2.21
C ASN A 48 -13.93 -4.70 -2.92
N ILE A 49 -12.66 -4.90 -3.19
CA ILE A 49 -11.91 -4.13 -4.18
C ILE A 49 -11.82 -5.03 -5.40
N LYS A 50 -12.58 -4.69 -6.44
CA LYS A 50 -12.76 -5.54 -7.63
C LYS A 50 -12.84 -4.72 -8.90
N THR A 51 -12.14 -5.16 -9.92
CA THR A 51 -12.31 -4.69 -11.30
C THR A 51 -13.10 -5.71 -12.10
N MET A 52 -14.20 -5.29 -12.72
CA MET A 52 -14.94 -6.02 -13.73
C MET A 52 -14.34 -5.67 -15.09
N GLU A 53 -13.85 -6.67 -15.80
CA GLU A 53 -13.18 -6.55 -17.10
C GLU A 53 -14.14 -7.05 -18.21
N GLY A 54 -14.60 -6.14 -19.08
CA GLY A 54 -15.56 -6.42 -20.15
C GLY A 54 -17.03 -6.44 -19.68
N ARG A 55 -17.93 -6.35 -20.66
CA ARG A 55 -19.40 -6.29 -20.42
C ARG A 55 -19.94 -7.48 -19.66
N ASP A 56 -19.40 -8.67 -19.87
CA ASP A 56 -19.91 -9.88 -19.23
C ASP A 56 -19.70 -9.84 -17.71
N GLN A 57 -18.54 -9.42 -17.24
CA GLN A 57 -18.28 -9.26 -15.80
C GLN A 57 -19.07 -8.10 -15.20
N VAL A 58 -19.27 -6.99 -15.94
CA VAL A 58 -20.14 -5.89 -15.52
C VAL A 58 -21.57 -6.39 -15.36
N ARG A 59 -22.08 -7.17 -16.30
CA ARG A 59 -23.40 -7.81 -16.24
C ARG A 59 -23.55 -8.71 -15.04
N ASP A 60 -22.61 -9.61 -14.82
CA ASP A 60 -22.62 -10.56 -13.71
C ASP A 60 -22.64 -9.84 -12.36
N MET A 61 -21.83 -8.82 -12.19
CA MET A 61 -21.83 -7.98 -10.99
C MET A 61 -23.17 -7.29 -10.80
N LEU A 62 -23.77 -6.70 -11.84
CA LEU A 62 -25.07 -6.03 -11.74
C LEU A 62 -26.19 -7.02 -11.42
N VAL A 63 -26.21 -8.20 -12.04
CA VAL A 63 -27.17 -9.27 -11.70
C VAL A 63 -27.10 -9.63 -10.23
N SER A 64 -25.88 -9.73 -9.69
CA SER A 64 -25.65 -10.12 -8.29
C SER A 64 -25.97 -9.00 -7.29
N GLN A 65 -25.65 -7.74 -7.61
CA GLN A 65 -25.59 -6.67 -6.61
C GLN A 65 -26.65 -5.58 -6.77
N LEU A 66 -27.22 -5.36 -7.96
CA LEU A 66 -28.05 -4.20 -8.26
C LEU A 66 -29.28 -4.08 -7.33
N ALA A 67 -29.97 -5.18 -7.08
CA ALA A 67 -31.17 -5.19 -6.23
C ALA A 67 -30.92 -4.77 -4.78
N ARG A 68 -29.67 -4.93 -4.30
CA ARG A 68 -29.25 -4.56 -2.93
C ARG A 68 -28.65 -3.16 -2.88
N THR A 69 -27.82 -2.82 -3.85
CA THR A 69 -27.15 -1.52 -3.89
C THR A 69 -28.10 -0.38 -4.19
N LYS A 70 -29.10 -0.60 -5.05
CA LYS A 70 -30.10 0.41 -5.47
C LYS A 70 -29.45 1.76 -5.76
N PRO A 71 -28.53 1.82 -6.73
CA PRO A 71 -27.81 3.04 -7.04
C PRO A 71 -28.73 4.10 -7.61
N SER A 72 -28.50 5.37 -7.23
CA SER A 72 -29.31 6.51 -7.60
C SER A 72 -28.49 7.79 -7.66
N ASN A 73 -29.10 8.90 -8.08
CA ASN A 73 -28.54 10.25 -8.04
C ASN A 73 -27.18 10.37 -8.78
N TRP A 74 -27.06 9.69 -9.92
CA TRP A 74 -25.89 9.82 -10.77
C TRP A 74 -25.81 11.21 -11.37
N ALA A 75 -24.71 11.93 -11.12
CA ALA A 75 -24.50 13.28 -11.62
C ALA A 75 -23.01 13.58 -11.80
N ILE A 76 -22.69 14.59 -12.59
CA ILE A 76 -21.37 15.21 -12.57
C ILE A 76 -21.12 15.75 -11.16
N ALA A 77 -19.96 15.50 -10.61
CA ALA A 77 -19.64 15.92 -9.25
C ALA A 77 -19.66 17.44 -9.12
N LYS A 78 -20.19 17.93 -8.00
CA LYS A 78 -20.34 19.38 -7.78
C LYS A 78 -19.00 20.11 -7.84
N GLY A 79 -18.91 21.13 -8.68
CA GLY A 79 -17.71 21.94 -8.86
C GLY A 79 -16.69 21.34 -9.83
N GLU A 80 -17.02 20.24 -10.48
CA GLU A 80 -16.19 19.60 -11.50
C GLU A 80 -16.80 19.80 -12.89
N ASP A 81 -15.93 19.98 -13.88
CA ASP A 81 -16.32 20.01 -15.30
C ASP A 81 -15.71 18.80 -16.01
N ALA A 82 -16.47 18.24 -16.95
CA ALA A 82 -15.95 17.22 -17.85
C ALA A 82 -15.01 17.85 -18.88
N THR A 83 -13.96 17.14 -19.24
CA THR A 83 -13.00 17.55 -20.26
C THR A 83 -12.96 16.52 -21.38
N GLU A 84 -12.61 16.92 -22.58
CA GLU A 84 -12.45 16.01 -23.72
C GLU A 84 -11.12 16.28 -24.42
N SER A 85 -10.30 15.26 -24.56
CA SER A 85 -9.01 15.31 -25.25
C SER A 85 -8.75 13.97 -25.95
N ASP A 86 -8.22 14.03 -27.15
CA ASP A 86 -7.84 12.86 -27.96
C ASP A 86 -8.95 11.80 -28.10
N GLY A 87 -10.21 12.25 -28.20
CA GLY A 87 -11.38 11.39 -28.33
C GLY A 87 -11.82 10.70 -27.02
N VAL A 88 -11.21 11.06 -25.91
CA VAL A 88 -11.60 10.58 -24.57
C VAL A 88 -12.24 11.72 -23.79
N LEU A 89 -13.47 11.53 -23.35
CA LEU A 89 -14.12 12.42 -22.41
C LEU A 89 -13.84 11.90 -20.99
N ASP A 90 -13.40 12.79 -20.11
CA ASP A 90 -12.98 12.52 -18.74
C ASP A 90 -13.83 13.34 -17.77
N GLY A 91 -14.32 12.73 -16.67
CA GLY A 91 -15.16 13.45 -15.72
C GLY A 91 -15.25 12.82 -14.35
N TRP A 92 -15.56 13.67 -13.37
CA TRP A 92 -15.83 13.28 -11.99
C TRP A 92 -17.33 13.12 -11.78
N ILE A 93 -17.72 12.09 -11.05
CA ILE A 93 -19.12 11.76 -10.82
C ILE A 93 -19.41 11.56 -9.34
N SER A 94 -20.64 11.85 -8.96
CA SER A 94 -21.22 11.48 -7.67
C SER A 94 -22.44 10.62 -7.87
N PHE A 95 -22.70 9.75 -6.92
CA PHE A 95 -23.88 8.88 -6.91
C PHE A 95 -24.17 8.41 -5.48
N GLU A 96 -25.28 7.74 -5.30
CA GLU A 96 -25.66 7.16 -4.02
C GLU A 96 -26.04 5.69 -4.17
N THR A 97 -25.95 4.95 -3.09
CA THR A 97 -26.54 3.62 -2.95
C THR A 97 -27.56 3.64 -1.81
N SER A 98 -28.22 2.50 -1.55
CA SER A 98 -29.13 2.38 -0.41
C SER A 98 -28.47 2.72 0.94
N VAL A 99 -27.16 2.49 1.09
CA VAL A 99 -26.44 2.61 2.36
C VAL A 99 -25.26 3.58 2.34
N ALA A 100 -24.88 4.10 1.17
CA ALA A 100 -23.67 4.90 1.05
C ALA A 100 -23.82 6.07 0.07
N ARG A 101 -22.91 7.06 0.20
CA ARG A 101 -22.64 8.06 -0.84
C ARG A 101 -21.35 7.69 -1.53
N GLY A 102 -21.35 7.80 -2.85
CA GLY A 102 -20.24 7.43 -3.72
C GLY A 102 -19.69 8.62 -4.49
N PHE A 103 -18.43 8.50 -4.82
CA PHE A 103 -17.70 9.40 -5.71
C PHE A 103 -16.93 8.56 -6.72
N GLY A 104 -16.71 9.06 -7.91
CA GLY A 104 -16.04 8.27 -8.92
C GLY A 104 -15.45 9.09 -10.05
N HIS A 105 -14.84 8.35 -10.96
CA HIS A 105 -14.21 8.89 -12.15
C HIS A 105 -14.63 8.08 -13.36
N ILE A 106 -14.96 8.74 -14.46
CA ILE A 106 -15.46 8.09 -15.66
C ILE A 106 -14.70 8.57 -16.90
N ARG A 107 -14.38 7.65 -17.80
CA ARG A 107 -13.87 7.97 -19.13
C ARG A 107 -14.75 7.36 -20.18
N LEU A 108 -15.08 8.19 -21.18
CA LEU A 108 -15.89 7.76 -22.32
C LEU A 108 -15.03 7.76 -23.60
N LYS A 109 -15.24 6.73 -24.41
CA LYS A 109 -14.80 6.67 -25.81
C LYS A 109 -16.04 6.46 -26.68
N ASP A 110 -16.16 7.19 -27.77
CA ASP A 110 -17.30 7.10 -28.71
C ASP A 110 -18.67 7.14 -27.99
N GLY A 111 -18.79 8.00 -26.97
CA GLY A 111 -20.04 8.17 -26.20
C GLY A 111 -20.42 7.01 -25.29
N LYS A 112 -19.55 6.04 -25.07
CA LYS A 112 -19.73 4.88 -24.19
C LYS A 112 -18.66 4.83 -23.09
N ILE A 113 -19.00 4.24 -21.95
CA ILE A 113 -18.10 4.07 -20.80
C ILE A 113 -16.95 3.12 -21.19
N TRP A 114 -15.73 3.63 -21.16
CA TRP A 114 -14.52 2.83 -21.29
C TRP A 114 -13.98 2.43 -19.92
N THR A 115 -13.77 3.39 -19.01
CA THR A 115 -13.40 3.11 -17.63
C THR A 115 -14.37 3.79 -16.66
N LEU A 116 -14.76 3.08 -15.63
CA LEU A 116 -15.56 3.61 -14.52
C LEU A 116 -14.90 3.22 -13.21
N LEU A 117 -14.59 4.21 -12.37
CA LEU A 117 -14.22 4.03 -10.98
C LEU A 117 -15.41 4.41 -10.12
N THR A 118 -15.82 3.53 -9.21
CA THR A 118 -16.76 3.83 -8.14
C THR A 118 -16.10 3.63 -6.80
N THR A 119 -16.22 4.61 -5.90
CA THR A 119 -15.68 4.54 -4.55
C THR A 119 -16.73 4.91 -3.51
N MET A 120 -16.74 4.21 -2.40
CA MET A 120 -17.54 4.60 -1.24
C MET A 120 -16.84 5.74 -0.51
N VAL A 121 -17.54 6.85 -0.32
CA VAL A 121 -17.04 8.01 0.44
C VAL A 121 -17.43 7.92 1.90
N GLU A 122 -18.70 7.60 2.16
CA GLU A 122 -19.26 7.53 3.50
C GLU A 122 -20.48 6.62 3.57
N LEU A 123 -20.77 6.10 4.75
CA LEU A 123 -22.00 5.35 5.07
C LEU A 123 -23.08 6.32 5.55
N LYS A 124 -24.26 6.26 4.95
CA LYS A 124 -25.41 7.08 5.34
C LYS A 124 -25.84 6.78 6.78
N GLY A 125 -25.94 7.85 7.59
CA GLY A 125 -26.27 7.75 9.02
C GLY A 125 -25.11 7.30 9.91
N HIS A 126 -23.91 7.12 9.34
CA HIS A 126 -22.70 6.72 10.06
C HIS A 126 -21.48 7.50 9.55
N GLU A 127 -21.70 8.73 9.14
CA GLU A 127 -20.68 9.63 8.61
C GLU A 127 -19.62 9.97 9.69
N GLU A 128 -18.44 10.33 9.25
CA GLU A 128 -17.45 10.93 10.16
C GLU A 128 -17.98 12.29 10.67
N PRO A 129 -17.89 12.57 11.98
CA PRO A 129 -18.32 13.86 12.55
C PRO A 129 -17.35 14.97 12.11
N ALA A 130 -17.64 15.58 10.97
CA ALA A 130 -16.83 16.60 10.31
C ALA A 130 -17.66 17.83 9.92
N GLY A 131 -17.01 18.92 9.54
CA GLY A 131 -17.69 20.13 9.10
C GLY A 131 -18.63 20.69 10.17
N PHE A 132 -19.91 20.77 9.86
CA PHE A 132 -20.96 21.26 10.77
C PHE A 132 -21.27 20.29 11.91
N ASP A 133 -20.99 19.02 11.76
CA ASP A 133 -21.24 17.95 12.74
C ASP A 133 -20.02 17.64 13.62
N ARG A 134 -18.96 18.46 13.52
CA ARG A 134 -17.73 18.27 14.30
C ARG A 134 -17.99 18.39 15.80
N PRO A 135 -17.33 17.56 16.64
CA PRO A 135 -17.44 17.66 18.10
C PRO A 135 -17.07 19.05 18.60
N LEU A 136 -17.85 19.55 19.56
CA LEU A 136 -17.60 20.87 20.17
C LEU A 136 -16.34 20.90 21.06
N GLY A 137 -15.82 19.73 21.47
CA GLY A 137 -14.64 19.62 22.35
C GLY A 137 -14.90 20.00 23.81
N ALA A 138 -15.93 20.80 24.07
CA ALA A 138 -16.35 21.21 25.42
C ALA A 138 -17.87 21.22 25.52
N LYS A 139 -18.39 20.75 26.64
CA LYS A 139 -19.80 20.91 26.99
C LYS A 139 -19.96 22.29 27.64
N HIS A 140 -20.66 23.22 26.99
CA HIS A 140 -20.96 24.53 27.58
C HIS A 140 -21.98 24.38 28.72
N GLY A 141 -21.92 25.24 29.71
CA GLY A 141 -22.79 25.25 30.90
C GLY A 141 -22.04 24.87 32.20
N HIS A 142 -22.82 24.63 33.27
CA HIS A 142 -22.32 24.29 34.60
C HIS A 142 -22.62 22.83 34.95
N GLY A 143 -21.69 22.17 35.64
CA GLY A 143 -21.90 20.82 36.14
C GLY A 143 -20.84 20.42 37.15
N LYS A 144 -21.28 19.90 38.31
CA LYS A 144 -20.34 19.29 39.27
C LYS A 144 -19.80 17.99 38.66
N ASN A 145 -18.49 17.76 38.87
CA ASN A 145 -17.80 16.53 38.44
C ASN A 145 -17.87 16.24 36.92
N ARG A 146 -17.98 17.30 36.11
CA ARG A 146 -17.93 17.17 34.65
C ARG A 146 -16.51 16.79 34.22
N PRO A 147 -16.30 15.64 33.55
CA PRO A 147 -14.97 15.26 33.08
C PRO A 147 -14.48 16.22 31.99
N THR A 148 -13.21 16.46 31.98
CA THR A 148 -12.50 17.12 30.89
C THR A 148 -12.32 16.16 29.71
N TRP A 149 -12.03 16.67 28.53
CA TRP A 149 -11.70 15.86 27.35
C TRP A 149 -10.57 14.85 27.64
N LYS A 150 -9.53 15.30 28.36
CA LYS A 150 -8.40 14.45 28.75
C LYS A 150 -8.83 13.30 29.66
N GLU A 151 -9.65 13.57 30.66
CA GLU A 151 -10.14 12.56 31.61
C GLU A 151 -11.03 11.52 30.88
N GLU A 152 -11.86 11.95 29.92
CA GLU A 152 -12.64 11.01 29.09
C GLU A 152 -11.71 10.11 28.25
N ARG A 153 -10.64 10.67 27.68
CA ARG A 153 -9.63 9.91 26.93
C ARG A 153 -8.84 8.94 27.80
N GLU A 154 -8.41 9.37 28.98
CA GLU A 154 -7.70 8.51 29.95
C GLU A 154 -8.59 7.36 30.43
N LYS A 155 -9.87 7.64 30.67
CA LYS A 155 -10.86 6.61 31.02
C LYS A 155 -11.03 5.59 29.90
N GLU A 156 -11.22 6.04 28.65
CA GLU A 156 -11.32 5.14 27.51
C GLU A 156 -10.07 4.26 27.39
N ALA A 157 -8.87 4.85 27.48
CA ALA A 157 -7.61 4.12 27.41
C ALA A 157 -7.43 3.10 28.55
N ALA A 158 -7.96 3.40 29.74
CA ALA A 158 -7.91 2.49 30.88
C ALA A 158 -8.95 1.36 30.81
N GLU A 159 -10.05 1.56 30.09
CA GLU A 159 -11.15 0.59 30.02
C GLU A 159 -11.06 -0.31 28.77
N LEU A 160 -10.62 0.24 27.63
CA LEU A 160 -10.56 -0.50 26.38
C LEU A 160 -9.46 -1.60 26.41
N GLY A 161 -9.87 -2.83 26.14
CA GLY A 161 -9.02 -4.03 26.26
C GLY A 161 -9.07 -4.70 27.63
N PHE A 162 -9.70 -4.07 28.63
CA PHE A 162 -9.82 -4.59 30.00
C PHE A 162 -11.28 -4.76 30.43
N LYS A 163 -12.03 -3.66 30.57
CA LYS A 163 -13.46 -3.69 30.90
C LYS A 163 -14.34 -3.84 29.65
N THR A 164 -13.91 -3.23 28.55
CA THR A 164 -14.58 -3.32 27.25
C THR A 164 -13.60 -3.89 26.22
N GLN A 165 -14.11 -4.62 25.24
CA GLN A 165 -13.27 -5.19 24.19
C GLN A 165 -13.26 -4.31 22.94
N PRO A 166 -12.13 -4.22 22.22
CA PRO A 166 -12.12 -3.52 20.95
C PRO A 166 -12.96 -4.28 19.93
N TYR A 167 -13.66 -3.54 19.06
CA TYR A 167 -14.29 -4.16 17.90
C TYR A 167 -13.25 -4.61 16.87
N THR A 168 -12.24 -3.76 16.66
CA THR A 168 -11.13 -4.04 15.75
C THR A 168 -9.80 -4.05 16.52
N LEU A 169 -9.00 -5.08 16.28
CA LEU A 169 -7.61 -5.14 16.73
C LEU A 169 -6.69 -5.07 15.52
N ILE A 170 -5.77 -4.10 15.52
CA ILE A 170 -4.76 -3.93 14.48
C ILE A 170 -3.41 -4.41 15.04
N ILE A 171 -2.81 -5.40 14.39
CA ILE A 171 -1.46 -5.88 14.72
C ILE A 171 -0.46 -5.22 13.76
N GLY A 172 0.41 -4.39 14.32
CA GLY A 172 1.40 -3.57 13.61
C GLY A 172 1.05 -2.09 13.63
N GLY A 173 1.88 -1.29 14.32
CA GLY A 173 1.72 0.15 14.52
C GLY A 173 2.62 0.99 13.62
N GLY A 174 2.94 0.53 12.42
CA GLY A 174 3.56 1.33 11.37
C GLY A 174 2.56 2.26 10.69
N GLN A 175 2.96 2.88 9.56
CA GLN A 175 2.09 3.81 8.80
C GLN A 175 0.70 3.23 8.46
N GLY A 176 0.64 1.95 8.11
CA GLY A 176 -0.62 1.28 7.79
C GLY A 176 -1.56 1.22 9.00
N GLY A 177 -1.08 0.67 10.12
CA GLY A 177 -1.88 0.56 11.34
C GLY A 177 -2.34 1.91 11.88
N ILE A 178 -1.46 2.91 11.84
CA ILE A 178 -1.75 4.29 12.26
C ILE A 178 -2.80 4.94 11.35
N ALA A 179 -2.66 4.83 10.03
CA ALA A 179 -3.60 5.39 9.07
C ALA A 179 -5.01 4.77 9.22
N LEU A 180 -5.09 3.46 9.33
CA LEU A 180 -6.35 2.76 9.54
C LEU A 180 -6.96 3.08 10.91
N GLY A 181 -6.14 3.09 11.97
CA GLY A 181 -6.58 3.46 13.32
C GLY A 181 -7.18 4.86 13.37
N ALA A 182 -6.59 5.83 12.65
CA ALA A 182 -7.13 7.18 12.55
C ALA A 182 -8.50 7.21 11.87
N ARG A 183 -8.68 6.50 10.75
CA ARG A 183 -9.99 6.37 10.09
C ARG A 183 -11.04 5.74 11.00
N LEU A 184 -10.70 4.64 11.64
CA LEU A 184 -11.59 3.95 12.58
C LEU A 184 -11.93 4.82 13.79
N ARG A 185 -10.98 5.61 14.28
CA ARG A 185 -11.21 6.58 15.35
C ARG A 185 -12.26 7.60 14.96
N GLN A 186 -12.16 8.21 13.77
CA GLN A 186 -13.14 9.18 13.28
C GLN A 186 -14.53 8.57 13.05
N LEU A 187 -14.59 7.30 12.66
CA LEU A 187 -15.84 6.54 12.50
C LEU A 187 -16.41 5.99 13.83
N GLY A 188 -15.77 6.26 14.96
CA GLY A 188 -16.23 5.78 16.28
C GLY A 188 -16.14 4.26 16.45
N VAL A 189 -15.24 3.58 15.75
CA VAL A 189 -15.01 2.14 15.90
C VAL A 189 -13.99 1.89 17.02
N PRO A 190 -14.37 1.22 18.12
CA PRO A 190 -13.45 0.89 19.21
C PRO A 190 -12.28 0.04 18.69
N THR A 191 -11.09 0.61 18.68
CA THR A 191 -9.91 0.01 18.04
C THR A 191 -8.68 0.10 18.95
N ILE A 192 -7.92 -0.99 19.06
CA ILE A 192 -6.58 -1.00 19.65
C ILE A 192 -5.58 -1.31 18.53
N ILE A 193 -4.46 -0.57 18.53
CA ILE A 193 -3.28 -0.86 17.72
C ILE A 193 -2.22 -1.44 18.64
N VAL A 194 -1.71 -2.62 18.35
CA VAL A 194 -0.57 -3.20 19.08
C VAL A 194 0.71 -3.12 18.27
N GLU A 195 1.77 -2.65 18.91
CA GLU A 195 3.09 -2.46 18.30
C GLU A 195 4.19 -2.97 19.24
N LYS A 196 5.05 -3.83 18.70
CA LYS A 196 6.16 -4.44 19.47
C LYS A 196 7.27 -3.46 19.85
N ASN A 197 7.46 -2.39 19.06
CA ASN A 197 8.42 -1.35 19.35
C ASN A 197 7.93 -0.42 20.48
N GLU A 198 8.87 0.30 21.09
CA GLU A 198 8.62 1.16 22.25
C GLU A 198 7.86 2.44 21.89
N ARG A 199 8.02 2.93 20.65
CA ARG A 199 7.43 4.19 20.19
C ARG A 199 6.80 4.04 18.82
N ALA A 200 5.72 4.74 18.57
CA ALA A 200 5.20 4.90 17.22
C ALA A 200 6.29 5.54 16.33
N GLY A 201 6.42 5.04 15.10
CA GLY A 201 7.46 5.48 14.18
C GLY A 201 8.79 4.73 14.27
N ASP A 202 9.00 3.88 15.27
CA ASP A 202 10.25 3.11 15.41
C ASP A 202 10.47 2.10 14.28
N SER A 203 9.41 1.70 13.58
CA SER A 203 9.53 0.92 12.34
C SER A 203 10.35 1.63 11.27
N TRP A 204 10.42 2.95 11.31
CA TRP A 204 11.27 3.80 10.47
C TRP A 204 12.60 4.12 11.14
N ARG A 205 12.60 4.60 12.39
CA ARG A 205 13.83 4.98 13.11
C ARG A 205 14.84 3.84 13.18
N LYS A 206 14.40 2.59 13.31
CA LYS A 206 15.23 1.38 13.41
C LYS A 206 15.71 0.83 12.06
N ARG A 207 15.48 1.54 10.94
CA ARG A 207 16.04 1.21 9.63
C ARG A 207 17.46 1.79 9.52
N TYR A 208 18.19 1.40 8.44
CA TYR A 208 19.54 1.88 8.23
C TYR A 208 19.64 3.43 8.22
N LYS A 209 20.78 3.94 8.72
CA LYS A 209 20.97 5.35 9.09
C LYS A 209 20.70 6.34 7.94
N SER A 210 21.10 6.00 6.72
CA SER A 210 20.97 6.87 5.54
C SER A 210 19.59 6.85 4.86
N LEU A 211 18.61 6.13 5.37
CA LEU A 211 17.32 5.99 4.70
C LEU A 211 16.56 7.32 4.60
N CYS A 212 16.28 7.73 3.37
CA CYS A 212 15.26 8.71 3.03
C CYS A 212 14.15 8.03 2.24
N LEU A 213 12.95 8.61 2.26
CA LEU A 213 11.88 8.19 1.36
C LEU A 213 12.30 8.45 -0.09
N HIS A 214 11.96 7.53 -0.98
CA HIS A 214 12.18 7.67 -2.41
C HIS A 214 10.99 8.33 -3.11
N ASP A 215 9.82 8.31 -2.47
CA ASP A 215 8.60 8.93 -2.93
C ASP A 215 8.53 10.40 -2.46
N PRO A 216 7.88 11.30 -3.22
CA PRO A 216 7.84 12.71 -2.89
C PRO A 216 6.80 13.03 -1.80
N VAL A 217 7.03 14.09 -1.06
CA VAL A 217 6.22 14.56 0.08
C VAL A 217 4.71 14.69 -0.24
N TRP A 218 4.35 15.06 -1.47
CA TRP A 218 2.95 15.14 -1.93
C TRP A 218 2.27 13.76 -2.05
N TYR A 219 3.05 12.71 -2.16
CA TYR A 219 2.58 11.33 -2.26
C TYR A 219 2.44 10.67 -0.88
N ASP A 220 3.22 11.09 0.11
CA ASP A 220 3.51 10.30 1.32
C ASP A 220 2.73 10.67 2.59
N HIS A 221 1.97 11.75 2.65
CA HIS A 221 1.27 12.09 3.91
C HIS A 221 0.15 11.09 4.27
N LEU A 222 -0.24 11.05 5.55
CA LEU A 222 -1.34 10.22 6.04
C LEU A 222 -2.70 10.94 5.97
N PRO A 223 -3.84 10.24 6.24
CA PRO A 223 -5.16 10.86 6.28
C PRO A 223 -5.23 12.04 7.26
N TYR A 224 -6.09 13.02 7.00
CA TYR A 224 -6.44 14.16 7.88
C TYR A 224 -5.37 15.22 8.11
N ILE A 225 -4.08 14.88 8.10
CA ILE A 225 -3.00 15.82 8.41
C ILE A 225 -1.95 15.71 7.31
N ASP A 226 -1.90 16.73 6.45
CA ASP A 226 -0.89 16.85 5.41
C ASP A 226 0.48 17.20 5.99
N PHE A 227 1.54 16.93 5.25
CA PHE A 227 2.86 17.43 5.62
C PHE A 227 2.93 18.95 5.47
N PRO A 228 3.68 19.65 6.34
CA PRO A 228 3.89 21.10 6.20
C PRO A 228 4.50 21.45 4.84
N LYS A 229 4.11 22.59 4.27
CA LYS A 229 4.58 23.05 2.95
C LYS A 229 6.09 23.22 2.82
N ASN A 230 6.80 23.36 3.94
CA ASN A 230 8.25 23.50 3.99
C ASN A 230 8.99 22.20 4.31
N TRP A 231 8.32 21.05 4.23
CA TRP A 231 8.99 19.77 4.40
C TRP A 231 9.88 19.45 3.20
N PRO A 232 10.99 18.69 3.42
CA PRO A 232 11.83 18.25 2.31
C PRO A 232 11.03 17.37 1.35
N VAL A 233 11.33 17.45 0.06
CA VAL A 233 10.66 16.64 -0.97
C VAL A 233 10.78 15.14 -0.64
N PHE A 234 11.97 14.72 -0.23
CA PHE A 234 12.22 13.34 0.24
C PHE A 234 12.46 13.37 1.75
N ALA A 235 11.52 12.81 2.50
CA ALA A 235 11.59 12.89 3.96
C ALA A 235 12.56 11.87 4.56
N PRO A 236 13.52 12.29 5.43
CA PRO A 236 14.38 11.37 6.16
C PRO A 236 13.59 10.48 7.12
N LYS A 237 14.05 9.23 7.30
CA LYS A 237 13.35 8.23 8.12
C LYS A 237 13.02 8.66 9.54
N ASP A 238 13.94 9.38 10.19
CA ASP A 238 13.74 9.83 11.58
C ASP A 238 12.65 10.90 11.66
N LYS A 239 12.61 11.80 10.67
CA LYS A 239 11.56 12.82 10.55
C LYS A 239 10.18 12.17 10.33
N ILE A 240 10.10 11.10 9.52
CA ILE A 240 8.88 10.30 9.36
C ILE A 240 8.52 9.59 10.67
N GLY A 241 9.51 9.02 11.38
CA GLY A 241 9.29 8.40 12.67
C GLY A 241 8.68 9.36 13.70
N ASP A 242 9.21 10.58 13.79
CA ASP A 242 8.71 11.62 14.70
C ASP A 242 7.31 12.12 14.28
N TRP A 243 7.06 12.23 12.97
CA TRP A 243 5.74 12.55 12.45
C TRP A 243 4.70 11.50 12.85
N LEU A 244 5.00 10.22 12.67
CA LEU A 244 4.10 9.13 13.02
C LEU A 244 3.80 9.08 14.53
N GLU A 245 4.79 9.40 15.36
CA GLU A 245 4.58 9.48 16.82
C GLU A 245 3.69 10.67 17.20
N MET A 246 3.95 11.83 16.65
CA MET A 246 3.09 13.01 16.80
C MET A 246 1.67 12.71 16.30
N TYR A 247 1.56 12.12 15.12
CA TYR A 247 0.28 11.79 14.50
C TYR A 247 -0.56 10.85 15.36
N ALA A 248 0.03 9.78 15.88
CA ALA A 248 -0.66 8.84 16.77
C ALA A 248 -1.19 9.53 18.03
N LYS A 249 -0.42 10.47 18.61
CA LYS A 249 -0.82 11.26 19.77
C LYS A 249 -1.93 12.26 19.46
N VAL A 250 -1.78 13.03 18.38
CA VAL A 250 -2.74 14.08 17.99
C VAL A 250 -4.07 13.49 17.55
N MET A 251 -4.04 12.34 16.84
CA MET A 251 -5.25 11.61 16.45
C MET A 251 -5.84 10.77 17.60
N GLU A 252 -5.26 10.84 18.80
CA GLU A 252 -5.74 10.17 20.03
C GLU A 252 -5.97 8.66 19.86
N LEU A 253 -5.04 7.98 19.18
CA LEU A 253 -5.17 6.56 18.91
C LEU A 253 -4.93 5.73 20.19
N ASN A 254 -5.70 4.66 20.37
CA ASN A 254 -5.42 3.66 21.42
C ASN A 254 -4.26 2.77 20.97
N TYR A 255 -3.05 3.31 21.12
CA TYR A 255 -1.81 2.73 20.62
C TYR A 255 -1.04 2.06 21.77
N TRP A 256 -0.94 0.75 21.72
CA TRP A 256 -0.22 -0.06 22.70
C TRP A 256 1.18 -0.38 22.19
N SER A 257 2.14 0.45 22.57
CA SER A 257 3.57 0.21 22.31
C SER A 257 4.13 -0.89 23.22
N SER A 258 5.31 -1.40 22.93
CA SER A 258 5.96 -2.51 23.67
C SER A 258 5.03 -3.72 23.87
N THR A 259 4.16 -3.94 22.88
CA THR A 259 3.12 -4.97 22.93
C THR A 259 3.26 -5.91 21.74
N GLU A 260 3.53 -7.17 22.01
CA GLU A 260 3.74 -8.19 20.98
C GLU A 260 2.57 -9.17 20.93
N ALA A 261 1.99 -9.34 19.73
CA ALA A 261 1.00 -10.38 19.50
C ALA A 261 1.66 -11.78 19.52
N LYS A 262 1.10 -12.70 20.29
CA LYS A 262 1.62 -14.06 20.49
C LYS A 262 0.83 -15.12 19.75
N SER A 263 -0.49 -15.01 19.76
CA SER A 263 -1.37 -15.97 19.08
C SER A 263 -2.73 -15.35 18.80
N ALA A 264 -3.43 -15.87 17.81
CA ALA A 264 -4.81 -15.52 17.51
C ALA A 264 -5.59 -16.76 17.07
N VAL A 265 -6.81 -16.92 17.57
CA VAL A 265 -7.72 -18.01 17.22
C VAL A 265 -9.10 -17.42 16.93
N TYR A 266 -9.72 -17.82 15.82
CA TYR A 266 -11.07 -17.43 15.46
C TYR A 266 -12.11 -18.46 15.92
N ASP A 267 -13.15 -18.00 16.58
CA ASP A 267 -14.30 -18.82 16.97
C ASP A 267 -15.46 -18.57 15.98
N ASP A 268 -15.69 -19.50 15.07
CA ASP A 268 -16.74 -19.42 14.05
C ASP A 268 -18.16 -19.31 14.62
N LYS A 269 -18.39 -19.86 15.82
CA LYS A 269 -19.72 -19.81 16.47
C LYS A 269 -19.98 -18.45 17.10
N LYS A 270 -18.97 -17.88 17.76
CA LYS A 270 -19.06 -16.56 18.41
C LYS A 270 -18.79 -15.41 17.45
N LYS A 271 -18.26 -15.70 16.25
CA LYS A 271 -17.79 -14.69 15.30
C LYS A 271 -16.84 -13.68 15.95
N GLU A 272 -15.82 -14.23 16.63
CA GLU A 272 -14.92 -13.47 17.49
C GLU A 272 -13.52 -14.08 17.49
N TRP A 273 -12.52 -13.22 17.49
CA TRP A 273 -11.14 -13.63 17.72
C TRP A 273 -10.82 -13.70 19.20
N THR A 274 -9.94 -14.62 19.59
CA THR A 274 -9.22 -14.61 20.87
C THR A 274 -7.75 -14.38 20.56
N VAL A 275 -7.23 -13.22 20.95
CA VAL A 275 -5.86 -12.80 20.66
C VAL A 275 -5.09 -12.60 21.96
N VAL A 276 -3.97 -13.31 22.10
CA VAL A 276 -3.06 -13.13 23.23
C VAL A 276 -1.96 -12.16 22.82
N VAL A 277 -1.80 -11.09 23.59
CA VAL A 277 -0.72 -10.11 23.43
C VAL A 277 0.11 -10.06 24.71
N ARG A 278 1.42 -9.86 24.59
CA ARG A 278 2.33 -9.64 25.72
C ARG A 278 2.67 -8.18 25.84
N ARG A 279 2.30 -7.56 26.96
CA ARG A 279 2.56 -6.18 27.27
C ARG A 279 3.15 -6.07 28.69
N ASP A 280 4.28 -5.37 28.83
CA ASP A 280 4.99 -5.21 30.11
C ASP A 280 5.24 -6.56 30.83
N GLY A 281 5.62 -7.58 30.05
CA GLY A 281 5.89 -8.93 30.55
C GLY A 281 4.66 -9.78 30.91
N LYS A 282 3.43 -9.22 30.76
CA LYS A 282 2.17 -9.91 31.09
C LYS A 282 1.39 -10.26 29.82
N ASP A 283 0.79 -11.41 29.81
CA ASP A 283 -0.12 -11.82 28.75
C ASP A 283 -1.52 -11.26 29.02
N ILE A 284 -2.06 -10.57 27.99
CA ILE A 284 -3.41 -9.99 27.99
C ILE A 284 -4.19 -10.66 26.87
N THR A 285 -5.41 -11.09 27.17
CA THR A 285 -6.31 -11.67 26.17
C THR A 285 -7.32 -10.63 25.69
N LEU A 286 -7.32 -10.37 24.39
CA LEU A 286 -8.26 -9.49 23.71
C LEU A 286 -9.25 -10.31 22.87
N LYS A 287 -10.48 -9.83 22.77
CA LYS A 287 -11.57 -10.49 22.03
C LYS A 287 -12.20 -9.58 20.97
N PRO A 288 -11.45 -9.21 19.93
CA PRO A 288 -12.00 -8.35 18.87
C PRO A 288 -12.92 -9.16 17.94
N LYS A 289 -13.86 -8.45 17.29
CA LYS A 289 -14.67 -9.01 16.20
C LYS A 289 -13.90 -9.05 14.89
N GLN A 290 -12.99 -8.12 14.68
CA GLN A 290 -12.21 -7.99 13.45
C GLN A 290 -10.72 -7.94 13.79
N LEU A 291 -9.91 -8.71 13.06
CA LEU A 291 -8.46 -8.74 13.18
C LEU A 291 -7.81 -8.22 11.90
N VAL A 292 -6.97 -7.21 12.04
CA VAL A 292 -6.22 -6.62 10.92
C VAL A 292 -4.73 -6.85 11.12
N LEU A 293 -4.09 -7.51 10.16
CA LEU A 293 -2.64 -7.62 10.10
C LEU A 293 -2.08 -6.44 9.28
N ALA A 294 -1.53 -5.45 9.98
CA ALA A 294 -0.84 -4.29 9.41
C ALA A 294 0.68 -4.40 9.64
N THR A 295 1.20 -5.60 9.49
CA THR A 295 2.57 -6.00 9.84
C THR A 295 3.63 -5.56 8.83
N GLY A 296 3.20 -4.92 7.74
CA GLY A 296 4.03 -4.36 6.67
C GLY A 296 4.42 -5.37 5.60
N GLN A 297 4.40 -4.92 4.35
CA GLN A 297 4.87 -5.68 3.19
C GLN A 297 6.36 -6.05 3.32
N SER A 298 7.15 -5.19 3.96
CA SER A 298 8.56 -5.38 4.28
C SER A 298 8.78 -5.72 5.76
N GLY A 299 7.84 -6.39 6.41
CA GLY A 299 7.88 -6.70 7.83
C GLY A 299 8.60 -8.00 8.18
N LYS A 300 8.54 -9.00 7.30
CA LYS A 300 9.14 -10.33 7.52
C LYS A 300 10.37 -10.48 6.63
N ALA A 301 11.56 -10.31 7.22
CA ALA A 301 12.82 -10.43 6.50
C ALA A 301 13.00 -11.83 5.88
N ASN A 302 13.39 -11.89 4.62
CA ASN A 302 13.72 -13.14 3.94
C ASN A 302 15.21 -13.45 4.15
N MET A 303 15.52 -14.10 5.26
CA MET A 303 16.88 -14.48 5.58
C MET A 303 17.26 -15.74 4.81
N PRO A 304 18.31 -15.73 3.97
CA PRO A 304 18.75 -16.93 3.26
C PRO A 304 19.35 -17.96 4.22
N ASN A 305 19.47 -19.19 3.75
CA ASN A 305 20.17 -20.24 4.47
C ASN A 305 21.30 -20.79 3.58
N PHE A 306 22.42 -20.06 3.53
CA PHE A 306 23.60 -20.50 2.81
C PHE A 306 24.46 -21.42 3.68
N LYS A 307 25.11 -22.39 3.05
CA LYS A 307 26.09 -23.24 3.71
C LYS A 307 27.20 -22.39 4.33
N GLY A 308 27.58 -22.64 5.58
CA GLY A 308 28.69 -22.00 6.26
C GLY A 308 28.36 -20.65 6.93
N MET A 309 27.13 -20.16 6.91
CA MET A 309 26.76 -18.91 7.59
C MET A 309 27.10 -18.93 9.08
N ASP A 310 26.98 -20.09 9.73
CA ASP A 310 27.28 -20.30 11.17
C ASP A 310 28.78 -20.25 11.49
N THR A 311 29.64 -20.39 10.51
CA THR A 311 31.10 -20.38 10.69
C THR A 311 31.75 -19.02 10.40
N PHE A 312 31.02 -18.07 9.83
CA PHE A 312 31.52 -16.75 9.47
C PHE A 312 32.00 -15.97 10.71
N LYS A 313 33.20 -15.40 10.64
CA LYS A 313 33.84 -14.67 11.75
C LYS A 313 33.61 -13.16 11.74
N GLY A 314 33.09 -12.62 10.65
CA GLY A 314 32.71 -11.21 10.54
C GLY A 314 31.27 -10.96 10.98
N ASP A 315 30.79 -9.76 10.71
CA ASP A 315 29.40 -9.38 10.94
C ASP A 315 28.51 -9.79 9.78
N GLN A 316 27.33 -10.33 10.07
CA GLN A 316 26.35 -10.65 9.04
C GLN A 316 24.93 -10.38 9.53
N HIS A 317 24.13 -9.73 8.69
CA HIS A 317 22.74 -9.42 9.02
C HIS A 317 21.90 -9.13 7.78
N HIS A 318 20.58 -9.25 7.94
CA HIS A 318 19.65 -8.79 6.92
C HIS A 318 19.65 -7.25 6.82
N SER A 319 19.41 -6.68 5.63
CA SER A 319 19.38 -5.24 5.39
C SER A 319 18.47 -4.46 6.35
N SER A 320 17.38 -5.08 6.82
CA SER A 320 16.46 -4.49 7.82
C SER A 320 17.08 -4.34 9.22
N LYS A 321 18.24 -4.93 9.48
CA LYS A 321 18.98 -4.89 10.74
C LYS A 321 20.33 -4.19 10.62
N HIS A 322 20.65 -3.63 9.44
CA HIS A 322 21.89 -2.93 9.22
C HIS A 322 21.94 -1.64 10.07
N PRO A 323 22.92 -1.51 10.98
CA PRO A 323 22.95 -0.37 11.91
C PRO A 323 23.43 0.92 11.25
N GLY A 324 24.17 0.81 10.16
CA GLY A 324 24.84 1.90 9.46
C GLY A 324 26.31 1.57 9.19
N PRO A 325 27.05 2.45 8.51
CA PRO A 325 28.38 2.17 8.00
C PRO A 325 29.52 2.39 9.02
N ASP A 326 29.26 3.05 10.15
CA ASP A 326 30.27 3.64 11.03
C ASP A 326 31.34 2.61 11.54
N ALA A 327 30.93 1.35 11.76
CA ALA A 327 31.82 0.28 12.24
C ALA A 327 32.67 -0.37 11.14
N TYR A 328 32.45 -0.01 9.87
CA TYR A 328 32.99 -0.74 8.72
C TYR A 328 33.97 0.10 7.88
N VAL A 329 34.44 1.22 8.39
CA VAL A 329 35.48 2.07 7.76
C VAL A 329 36.74 1.26 7.51
N GLY A 330 37.25 1.23 6.26
CA GLY A 330 38.41 0.48 5.86
C GLY A 330 38.23 -1.04 5.81
N ARG A 331 37.00 -1.56 5.99
CA ARG A 331 36.70 -2.98 5.98
C ARG A 331 36.10 -3.42 4.63
N GLN A 332 36.13 -4.72 4.40
CA GLN A 332 35.55 -5.34 3.21
C GLN A 332 34.09 -5.74 3.47
N ALA A 333 33.18 -5.19 2.67
CA ALA A 333 31.76 -5.45 2.79
C ALA A 333 31.20 -6.08 1.51
N VAL A 334 30.46 -7.17 1.69
CA VAL A 334 29.72 -7.83 0.60
C VAL A 334 28.23 -7.60 0.81
N VAL A 335 27.56 -6.96 -0.16
CA VAL A 335 26.13 -6.70 -0.17
C VAL A 335 25.48 -7.66 -1.16
N ILE A 336 24.66 -8.60 -0.65
CA ILE A 336 23.98 -9.62 -1.46
C ILE A 336 22.58 -9.13 -1.82
N GLY A 337 22.38 -8.77 -3.07
CA GLY A 337 21.17 -8.17 -3.63
C GLY A 337 21.46 -6.91 -4.43
N SER A 338 20.47 -6.44 -5.19
CA SER A 338 20.61 -5.32 -6.13
C SER A 338 19.37 -4.41 -6.24
N ASN A 339 18.50 -4.42 -5.23
CA ASN A 339 17.34 -3.53 -5.17
C ASN A 339 17.62 -2.31 -4.26
N ASN A 340 16.59 -1.50 -3.93
CA ASN A 340 16.75 -0.27 -3.13
C ASN A 340 17.66 -0.43 -1.91
N SER A 341 17.37 -1.35 -1.00
CA SER A 341 18.17 -1.52 0.22
C SER A 341 19.63 -1.88 -0.06
N ALA A 342 19.90 -2.66 -1.12
CA ALA A 342 21.26 -3.04 -1.49
C ALA A 342 22.06 -1.82 -1.98
N HIS A 343 21.46 -1.01 -2.84
CA HIS A 343 22.12 0.18 -3.38
C HIS A 343 22.36 1.23 -2.29
N ASP A 344 21.34 1.55 -1.48
CA ASP A 344 21.44 2.54 -0.41
C ASP A 344 22.50 2.16 0.62
N ILE A 345 22.54 0.88 1.02
CA ILE A 345 23.52 0.39 2.00
C ILE A 345 24.92 0.33 1.39
N ALA A 346 25.04 -0.12 0.15
CA ALA A 346 26.34 -0.16 -0.55
C ALA A 346 26.94 1.23 -0.72
N ALA A 347 26.14 2.21 -1.12
CA ALA A 347 26.57 3.61 -1.23
C ALA A 347 26.99 4.18 0.13
N ALA A 348 26.18 4.00 1.18
CA ALA A 348 26.51 4.49 2.52
C ALA A 348 27.79 3.86 3.09
N LEU A 349 28.01 2.56 2.86
CA LEU A 349 29.25 1.86 3.26
C LEU A 349 30.47 2.42 2.52
N TRP A 350 30.36 2.62 1.19
CA TRP A 350 31.41 3.19 0.38
C TRP A 350 31.73 4.65 0.79
N GLU A 351 30.72 5.48 0.97
CA GLU A 351 30.85 6.87 1.44
C GLU A 351 31.59 6.97 2.78
N ALA A 352 31.42 5.98 3.66
CA ALA A 352 32.12 5.89 4.93
C ALA A 352 33.55 5.32 4.81
N GLY A 353 33.97 4.86 3.63
CA GLY A 353 35.30 4.35 3.36
C GLY A 353 35.44 2.83 3.45
N ALA A 354 34.38 2.06 3.38
CA ALA A 354 34.45 0.61 3.22
C ALA A 354 34.76 0.22 1.75
N ASP A 355 35.43 -0.93 1.56
CA ASP A 355 35.62 -1.57 0.25
C ASP A 355 34.41 -2.46 -0.04
N VAL A 356 33.50 -2.03 -0.95
CA VAL A 356 32.20 -2.64 -1.14
C VAL A 356 32.12 -3.44 -2.43
N THR A 357 31.60 -4.67 -2.34
CA THR A 357 31.22 -5.48 -3.50
C THR A 357 29.73 -5.82 -3.44
N MET A 358 28.98 -5.46 -4.48
CA MET A 358 27.58 -5.85 -4.66
C MET A 358 27.50 -7.17 -5.44
N VAL A 359 26.66 -8.09 -4.99
CA VAL A 359 26.38 -9.36 -5.66
C VAL A 359 24.96 -9.34 -6.22
N GLN A 360 24.85 -9.33 -7.54
CA GLN A 360 23.61 -9.32 -8.29
C GLN A 360 23.34 -10.70 -8.91
N ARG A 361 22.30 -11.40 -8.43
CA ARG A 361 21.90 -12.70 -8.96
C ARG A 361 21.00 -12.62 -10.20
N SER A 362 20.09 -11.66 -10.20
CA SER A 362 19.06 -11.49 -11.24
C SER A 362 18.91 -10.04 -11.62
N THR A 363 18.23 -9.79 -12.73
CA THR A 363 17.98 -8.45 -13.25
C THR A 363 17.27 -7.54 -12.25
N THR A 364 17.57 -6.25 -12.30
CA THR A 364 16.93 -5.20 -11.50
C THR A 364 16.53 -4.04 -12.41
N HIS A 365 15.29 -3.56 -12.24
CA HIS A 365 14.87 -2.33 -12.90
C HIS A 365 15.46 -1.12 -12.15
N ILE A 366 16.14 -0.23 -12.88
CA ILE A 366 16.66 1.03 -12.32
C ILE A 366 15.99 2.21 -13.02
N VAL A 367 15.57 3.20 -12.25
CA VAL A 367 15.10 4.49 -12.75
C VAL A 367 15.67 5.61 -11.90
N LYS A 368 16.16 6.69 -12.54
CA LYS A 368 16.65 7.86 -11.81
C LYS A 368 15.48 8.56 -11.11
N SER A 369 15.69 8.98 -9.87
CA SER A 369 14.68 9.65 -9.05
C SER A 369 14.12 10.89 -9.76
N ASP A 370 14.96 11.77 -10.28
CA ASP A 370 14.53 13.00 -10.96
C ASP A 370 13.68 12.70 -12.20
N THR A 371 14.05 11.69 -12.97
CA THR A 371 13.31 11.28 -14.17
C THR A 371 11.95 10.67 -13.82
N LEU A 372 11.90 9.83 -12.77
CA LEU A 372 10.66 9.27 -12.26
C LEU A 372 9.73 10.36 -11.72
N MET A 373 10.29 11.33 -10.96
CA MET A 373 9.51 12.45 -10.42
C MET A 373 8.89 13.30 -11.54
N GLU A 374 9.63 13.58 -12.61
CA GLU A 374 9.15 14.42 -13.69
C GLU A 374 8.16 13.71 -14.61
N ILE A 375 8.51 12.52 -15.11
CA ILE A 375 7.73 11.80 -16.13
C ILE A 375 6.66 10.89 -15.49
N GLY A 376 7.00 10.20 -14.39
CA GLY A 376 6.12 9.20 -13.79
C GLY A 376 5.10 9.75 -12.80
N LEU A 377 5.47 10.71 -11.97
CA LEU A 377 4.65 11.21 -10.87
C LEU A 377 4.27 12.68 -10.98
N GLY A 378 5.00 13.48 -11.77
CA GLY A 378 4.94 14.94 -11.74
C GLY A 378 3.58 15.55 -12.08
N SER A 379 2.76 14.91 -12.90
CA SER A 379 1.40 15.36 -13.23
C SER A 379 0.41 15.22 -12.06
N LEU A 380 0.70 14.34 -11.10
CA LEU A 380 -0.18 14.03 -9.96
C LEU A 380 0.39 14.48 -8.61
N TYR A 381 1.69 14.27 -8.40
CA TYR A 381 2.33 14.43 -7.09
C TYR A 381 3.56 15.34 -7.20
N SER A 382 3.32 16.63 -7.39
CA SER A 382 4.36 17.66 -7.46
C SER A 382 3.82 19.02 -7.02
N GLU A 383 4.71 19.96 -6.74
CA GLU A 383 4.30 21.35 -6.48
C GLU A 383 3.50 21.94 -7.64
N LYS A 384 3.89 21.63 -8.89
CA LYS A 384 3.19 22.06 -10.09
C LYS A 384 1.76 21.47 -10.14
N ALA A 385 1.57 20.20 -9.79
CA ALA A 385 0.26 19.57 -9.74
C ALA A 385 -0.64 20.26 -8.68
N VAL A 386 -0.12 20.47 -7.47
CA VAL A 386 -0.84 21.17 -6.40
C VAL A 386 -1.21 22.60 -6.82
N ALA A 387 -0.29 23.35 -7.43
CA ALA A 387 -0.53 24.69 -7.92
C ALA A 387 -1.60 24.75 -9.03
N SER A 388 -1.77 23.68 -9.80
CA SER A 388 -2.83 23.55 -10.81
C SER A 388 -4.18 23.06 -10.26
N GLY A 389 -4.31 22.86 -8.95
CA GLY A 389 -5.52 22.39 -8.28
C GLY A 389 -5.65 20.86 -8.15
N MET A 390 -4.62 20.09 -8.55
CA MET A 390 -4.56 18.64 -8.32
C MET A 390 -4.21 18.38 -6.84
N THR A 391 -5.23 18.21 -6.02
CA THR A 391 -5.02 17.81 -4.61
C THR A 391 -4.55 16.35 -4.53
N THR A 392 -3.87 15.99 -3.45
CA THR A 392 -3.44 14.60 -3.23
C THR A 392 -4.62 13.62 -3.28
N ALA A 393 -5.77 13.99 -2.72
CA ALA A 393 -6.98 13.16 -2.77
C ALA A 393 -7.47 12.92 -4.21
N LYS A 394 -7.46 13.95 -5.07
CA LYS A 394 -7.77 13.79 -6.49
C LYS A 394 -6.72 12.94 -7.21
N ALA A 395 -5.45 13.18 -6.96
CA ALA A 395 -4.35 12.42 -7.53
C ALA A 395 -4.47 10.92 -7.20
N ASP A 396 -4.77 10.59 -5.96
CA ASP A 396 -5.01 9.20 -5.51
C ASP A 396 -6.16 8.55 -6.30
N LEU A 397 -7.24 9.27 -6.53
CA LEU A 397 -8.39 8.76 -7.30
C LEU A 397 -8.09 8.64 -8.80
N VAL A 398 -7.35 9.59 -9.39
CA VAL A 398 -6.88 9.49 -10.79
C VAL A 398 -6.02 8.23 -10.95
N PHE A 399 -5.08 8.02 -10.04
CA PHE A 399 -4.23 6.83 -10.05
C PHE A 399 -5.06 5.54 -9.88
N ALA A 400 -6.02 5.53 -8.96
CA ALA A 400 -6.94 4.41 -8.74
C ALA A 400 -7.90 4.18 -9.91
N SER A 401 -8.20 5.20 -10.73
CA SER A 401 -9.15 5.09 -11.85
C SER A 401 -8.61 4.34 -13.06
N LEU A 402 -7.31 4.06 -13.11
CA LEU A 402 -6.71 3.24 -14.17
C LEU A 402 -6.72 1.77 -13.74
N PRO A 403 -7.50 0.91 -14.41
CA PRO A 403 -7.49 -0.53 -14.16
C PRO A 403 -6.10 -1.12 -14.40
N TYR A 404 -5.67 -2.02 -13.53
CA TYR A 404 -4.33 -2.62 -13.64
C TYR A 404 -4.13 -3.38 -14.96
N LYS A 405 -5.22 -3.88 -15.56
CA LYS A 405 -5.18 -4.59 -16.85
C LYS A 405 -4.59 -3.75 -17.99
N ILE A 406 -4.93 -2.45 -18.01
CA ILE A 406 -4.50 -1.52 -19.05
C ILE A 406 -3.40 -0.56 -18.58
N LEU A 407 -3.01 -0.60 -17.31
CA LEU A 407 -1.99 0.31 -16.76
C LEU A 407 -0.67 0.21 -17.52
N HIS A 408 -0.27 -0.99 -17.96
CA HIS A 408 0.95 -1.20 -18.72
C HIS A 408 0.97 -0.44 -20.05
N GLU A 409 -0.18 -0.21 -20.68
CA GLU A 409 -0.29 0.56 -21.94
C GLU A 409 0.16 2.01 -21.79
N PHE A 410 -0.05 2.58 -20.58
CA PHE A 410 0.40 3.92 -20.23
C PHE A 410 1.85 3.94 -19.72
N GLN A 411 2.28 2.86 -19.07
CA GLN A 411 3.61 2.77 -18.49
C GLN A 411 4.69 2.51 -19.55
N ILE A 412 4.44 1.65 -20.53
CA ILE A 412 5.43 1.31 -21.57
C ILE A 412 5.96 2.56 -22.30
N PRO A 413 5.12 3.49 -22.82
CA PRO A 413 5.61 4.71 -23.45
C PRO A 413 6.39 5.61 -22.50
N ALA A 414 5.93 5.74 -21.24
CA ALA A 414 6.61 6.56 -20.24
C ALA A 414 8.01 6.03 -19.94
N TYR A 415 8.15 4.72 -19.75
CA TYR A 415 9.47 4.12 -19.51
C TYR A 415 10.37 4.10 -20.75
N ALA A 416 9.80 4.04 -21.95
CA ALA A 416 10.56 4.24 -23.17
C ALA A 416 11.16 5.65 -23.26
N GLU A 417 10.41 6.68 -22.87
CA GLU A 417 10.90 8.06 -22.80
C GLU A 417 11.95 8.24 -21.69
N MET A 418 11.74 7.67 -20.50
CA MET A 418 12.73 7.66 -19.42
C MET A 418 14.04 7.03 -19.87
N LYS A 419 13.96 5.88 -20.56
CA LYS A 419 15.13 5.18 -21.11
C LYS A 419 15.90 6.02 -22.12
N LYS A 420 15.18 6.71 -23.02
CA LYS A 420 15.79 7.59 -24.01
C LYS A 420 16.46 8.80 -23.36
N ARG A 421 15.80 9.41 -22.38
CA ARG A 421 16.33 10.55 -21.63
C ARG A 421 17.65 10.22 -20.93
N ASP A 422 17.72 9.05 -20.27
CA ASP A 422 18.84 8.63 -19.46
C ASP A 422 19.73 7.58 -20.17
N ASP A 423 19.76 7.56 -21.51
CA ASP A 423 20.48 6.57 -22.32
C ASP A 423 21.96 6.36 -21.93
N LYS A 424 22.67 7.46 -21.68
CA LYS A 424 24.10 7.38 -21.25
C LYS A 424 24.26 6.67 -19.90
N PHE A 425 23.35 6.92 -18.98
CA PHE A 425 23.33 6.30 -17.65
C PHE A 425 23.11 4.79 -17.77
N TYR A 426 22.12 4.35 -18.54
CA TYR A 426 21.86 2.93 -18.74
C TYR A 426 22.99 2.21 -19.47
N LYS A 427 23.57 2.82 -20.51
CA LYS A 427 24.78 2.30 -21.18
C LYS A 427 25.97 2.19 -20.23
N GLY A 428 26.10 3.11 -19.29
CA GLY A 428 27.11 3.05 -18.23
C GLY A 428 26.94 1.83 -17.34
N LEU A 429 25.74 1.57 -16.86
CA LEU A 429 25.42 0.39 -16.05
C LEU A 429 25.64 -0.92 -16.81
N GLU A 430 25.18 -1.01 -18.07
CA GLU A 430 25.42 -2.18 -18.92
C GLU A 430 26.90 -2.45 -19.13
N LYS A 431 27.70 -1.39 -19.39
CA LYS A 431 29.15 -1.50 -19.54
C LYS A 431 29.85 -1.95 -18.24
N ALA A 432 29.34 -1.54 -17.08
CA ALA A 432 29.81 -2.01 -15.77
C ALA A 432 29.42 -3.48 -15.48
N GLY A 433 28.59 -4.10 -16.33
CA GLY A 433 28.11 -5.47 -16.19
C GLY A 433 26.82 -5.60 -15.37
N PHE A 434 26.14 -4.50 -15.05
CA PHE A 434 24.88 -4.55 -14.31
C PHE A 434 23.76 -5.10 -15.21
N MET A 435 23.01 -6.08 -14.69
CA MET A 435 21.90 -6.70 -15.41
C MET A 435 20.63 -5.90 -15.20
N LEU A 436 20.28 -5.09 -16.19
CA LEU A 436 19.06 -4.29 -16.21
C LEU A 436 17.85 -5.10 -16.71
N ASP A 437 16.67 -4.70 -16.25
CA ASP A 437 15.39 -5.08 -16.89
C ASP A 437 14.39 -3.90 -16.86
N TRP A 438 13.34 -4.05 -17.65
CA TRP A 438 12.27 -3.05 -17.80
C TRP A 438 10.91 -3.61 -17.41
N GLY A 439 10.90 -4.72 -16.64
CA GLY A 439 9.73 -5.54 -16.39
C GLY A 439 9.50 -6.59 -17.49
N ASP A 440 8.65 -7.57 -17.23
CA ASP A 440 8.41 -8.69 -18.15
C ASP A 440 7.78 -8.22 -19.49
N ASP A 441 7.16 -7.04 -19.49
CA ASP A 441 6.45 -6.43 -20.61
C ASP A 441 6.94 -5.00 -20.96
N GLY A 442 8.03 -4.55 -20.39
CA GLY A 442 8.55 -3.18 -20.58
C GLY A 442 7.83 -2.11 -19.78
N SER A 443 6.92 -2.46 -18.89
CA SER A 443 6.11 -1.52 -18.09
C SER A 443 6.81 -0.93 -16.85
N GLY A 444 8.02 -1.33 -16.57
CA GLY A 444 8.90 -0.73 -15.57
C GLY A 444 8.46 -0.91 -14.12
N LEU A 445 8.73 0.12 -13.30
CA LEU A 445 8.66 0.06 -11.84
C LEU A 445 7.25 -0.22 -11.30
N PHE A 446 6.23 0.52 -11.75
CA PHE A 446 4.91 0.43 -11.12
C PHE A 446 4.27 -0.95 -11.29
N MET A 447 4.32 -1.54 -12.46
CA MET A 447 3.81 -2.90 -12.67
C MET A 447 4.67 -3.94 -11.93
N LYS A 448 5.98 -3.73 -11.84
CA LYS A 448 6.88 -4.58 -11.06
C LYS A 448 6.54 -4.53 -9.57
N TYR A 449 6.27 -3.33 -9.05
CA TYR A 449 5.83 -3.12 -7.67
C TYR A 449 4.50 -3.82 -7.40
N LEU A 450 3.51 -3.64 -8.27
CA LEU A 450 2.19 -4.28 -8.12
C LEU A 450 2.27 -5.81 -8.19
N ARG A 451 3.10 -6.36 -9.10
CA ARG A 451 3.26 -7.82 -9.26
C ARG A 451 4.09 -8.45 -8.15
N ARG A 452 5.17 -7.80 -7.69
CA ARG A 452 6.20 -8.43 -6.86
C ARG A 452 6.52 -7.69 -5.55
N GLY A 453 6.14 -6.42 -5.44
CA GLY A 453 6.53 -5.54 -4.33
C GLY A 453 8.04 -5.25 -4.25
N SER A 454 8.82 -5.65 -5.26
CA SER A 454 10.28 -5.56 -5.27
C SER A 454 10.85 -5.69 -6.69
N GLY A 455 12.19 -5.71 -6.82
CA GLY A 455 12.86 -5.94 -8.11
C GLY A 455 13.26 -4.65 -8.82
N TYR A 456 13.35 -3.54 -8.09
CA TYR A 456 13.71 -2.25 -8.64
C TYR A 456 14.58 -1.44 -7.66
N TYR A 457 15.24 -0.43 -8.22
CA TYR A 457 15.91 0.64 -7.50
C TYR A 457 15.52 2.00 -8.11
N ILE A 458 15.11 2.92 -7.24
CA ILE A 458 14.94 4.34 -7.58
C ILE A 458 16.29 5.00 -7.26
N ASP A 459 17.04 5.31 -8.31
CA ASP A 459 18.43 5.75 -8.18
C ASP A 459 18.54 7.17 -7.62
N VAL A 460 19.35 7.29 -6.58
CA VAL A 460 19.73 8.54 -5.92
C VAL A 460 21.25 8.74 -5.87
N GLY A 461 21.98 8.04 -6.76
CA GLY A 461 23.43 8.20 -6.93
C GLY A 461 24.27 6.94 -6.76
N ALA A 462 23.74 5.85 -6.18
CA ALA A 462 24.52 4.62 -6.01
C ALA A 462 24.92 3.97 -7.35
N SER A 463 24.12 4.16 -8.40
CA SER A 463 24.43 3.62 -9.72
C SER A 463 25.69 4.24 -10.34
N ASP A 464 25.97 5.51 -10.10
CA ASP A 464 27.18 6.17 -10.58
C ASP A 464 28.43 5.52 -9.97
N LEU A 465 28.38 5.12 -8.70
CA LEU A 465 29.46 4.40 -8.01
C LEU A 465 29.69 2.98 -8.58
N ILE A 466 28.65 2.36 -9.14
CA ILE A 466 28.78 1.08 -9.85
C ILE A 466 29.39 1.32 -11.24
N ILE A 467 28.96 2.37 -11.94
CA ILE A 467 29.43 2.73 -13.28
C ILE A 467 30.91 3.04 -13.29
N ASP A 468 31.44 3.76 -12.30
CA ASP A 468 32.84 4.14 -12.19
C ASP A 468 33.71 3.07 -11.51
N GLY A 469 33.09 2.00 -10.96
CA GLY A 469 33.78 0.90 -10.29
C GLY A 469 34.13 1.15 -8.82
N SER A 470 33.70 2.26 -8.23
CA SER A 470 33.83 2.56 -6.80
C SER A 470 33.16 1.51 -5.93
N ILE A 471 31.97 1.06 -6.33
CA ILE A 471 31.34 -0.16 -5.83
C ILE A 471 31.61 -1.27 -6.83
N LYS A 472 32.30 -2.30 -6.42
CA LYS A 472 32.58 -3.48 -7.23
C LYS A 472 31.31 -4.28 -7.45
N LEU A 473 31.14 -4.86 -8.64
CA LEU A 473 29.97 -5.64 -9.01
C LEU A 473 30.33 -7.08 -9.40
N LYS A 474 29.58 -8.02 -8.85
CA LYS A 474 29.49 -9.40 -9.32
C LYS A 474 28.07 -9.70 -9.74
N SER A 475 27.83 -9.81 -11.03
CA SER A 475 26.50 -10.03 -11.63
C SER A 475 26.34 -11.40 -12.27
N GLY A 476 25.10 -11.91 -12.33
CA GLY A 476 24.79 -13.21 -12.91
C GLY A 476 25.27 -14.41 -12.09
N VAL A 477 25.62 -14.20 -10.82
CA VAL A 477 26.18 -15.22 -9.94
C VAL A 477 25.35 -15.35 -8.66
N ASP A 478 25.34 -16.54 -8.08
CA ASP A 478 24.70 -16.81 -6.78
C ASP A 478 25.75 -17.08 -5.71
N VAL A 479 25.37 -16.97 -4.45
CA VAL A 479 26.19 -17.38 -3.32
C VAL A 479 26.18 -18.90 -3.23
N LYS A 480 27.36 -19.52 -3.27
CA LYS A 480 27.55 -20.96 -3.11
C LYS A 480 27.77 -21.36 -1.65
N GLU A 481 28.60 -20.61 -0.96
CA GLU A 481 29.00 -20.90 0.43
C GLU A 481 29.53 -19.65 1.12
N ILE A 482 29.21 -19.48 2.38
CA ILE A 482 29.84 -18.50 3.26
C ILE A 482 31.00 -19.21 3.98
N LYS A 483 32.21 -18.66 3.88
CA LYS A 483 33.41 -19.16 4.57
C LYS A 483 33.70 -18.30 5.80
N GLU A 484 34.72 -18.66 6.57
CA GLU A 484 35.09 -17.93 7.80
C GLU A 484 35.32 -16.44 7.59
N HIS A 485 35.93 -16.03 6.45
CA HIS A 485 36.29 -14.65 6.12
C HIS A 485 35.97 -14.24 4.70
N SER A 486 35.08 -14.96 4.01
CA SER A 486 34.77 -14.70 2.60
C SER A 486 33.43 -15.27 2.17
N VAL A 487 32.99 -14.83 0.99
CA VAL A 487 31.83 -15.35 0.27
C VAL A 487 32.31 -16.05 -1.01
N LEU A 488 32.04 -17.36 -1.12
CA LEU A 488 32.31 -18.13 -2.33
C LEU A 488 31.09 -18.06 -3.24
N LEU A 489 31.29 -17.63 -4.49
CA LEU A 489 30.24 -17.51 -5.50
C LEU A 489 30.16 -18.75 -6.39
N SER A 490 29.06 -18.86 -7.15
CA SER A 490 28.78 -19.99 -8.04
C SER A 490 29.75 -20.11 -9.24
N ASP A 491 30.39 -19.00 -9.63
CA ASP A 491 31.42 -18.96 -10.66
C ASP A 491 32.82 -19.36 -10.15
N GLY A 492 32.94 -19.71 -8.87
CA GLY A 492 34.18 -20.09 -8.21
C GLY A 492 34.99 -18.88 -7.68
N SER A 493 34.56 -17.65 -7.92
CA SER A 493 35.22 -16.48 -7.34
C SER A 493 34.94 -16.39 -5.85
N GLU A 494 35.91 -15.87 -5.09
CA GLU A 494 35.83 -15.72 -3.65
C GLU A 494 36.02 -14.24 -3.27
N LEU A 495 35.07 -13.69 -2.52
CA LEU A 495 35.04 -12.31 -2.09
C LEU A 495 35.42 -12.24 -0.61
N PRO A 496 36.56 -11.62 -0.24
CA PRO A 496 36.89 -11.35 1.16
C PRO A 496 35.79 -10.50 1.81
N ALA A 497 35.43 -10.79 3.04
CA ALA A 497 34.35 -10.09 3.75
C ALA A 497 34.62 -10.00 5.25
N ASP A 498 34.49 -8.80 5.80
CA ASP A 498 34.37 -8.52 7.23
C ASP A 498 32.88 -8.30 7.59
N LEU A 499 32.06 -7.87 6.60
CA LEU A 499 30.64 -7.67 6.70
C LEU A 499 29.92 -8.34 5.53
N ILE A 500 28.81 -9.03 5.83
CA ILE A 500 27.85 -9.51 4.83
C ILE A 500 26.48 -8.90 5.14
N VAL A 501 25.92 -8.16 4.17
CA VAL A 501 24.56 -7.64 4.25
C VAL A 501 23.67 -8.41 3.29
N TYR A 502 22.68 -9.09 3.84
CA TYR A 502 21.67 -9.83 3.07
C TYR A 502 20.51 -8.89 2.69
N ALA A 503 20.60 -8.28 1.52
CA ALA A 503 19.52 -7.46 0.93
C ALA A 503 18.60 -8.34 0.06
N THR A 504 18.15 -9.44 0.63
CA THR A 504 17.46 -10.56 -0.03
C THR A 504 15.93 -10.43 -0.01
N GLY A 505 15.42 -9.27 0.38
CA GLY A 505 14.02 -8.93 0.33
C GLY A 505 13.19 -9.47 1.50
N TYR A 506 11.87 -9.57 1.28
CA TYR A 506 10.91 -9.86 2.33
C TYR A 506 9.90 -10.92 1.87
N GLY A 507 9.37 -11.67 2.82
CA GLY A 507 8.30 -12.65 2.61
C GLY A 507 6.92 -11.99 2.54
N SER A 508 5.93 -12.74 2.05
CA SER A 508 4.55 -12.28 1.99
C SER A 508 3.94 -12.04 3.37
N MET A 509 3.00 -11.10 3.47
CA MET A 509 2.33 -10.74 4.73
C MET A 509 1.56 -11.92 5.35
N ASN A 510 1.05 -12.86 4.55
CA ASN A 510 0.38 -14.04 5.08
C ASN A 510 1.30 -14.99 5.87
N GLY A 511 2.61 -14.85 5.75
CA GLY A 511 3.56 -15.51 6.67
C GLY A 511 3.36 -15.10 8.14
N TRP A 512 2.88 -13.89 8.40
CA TRP A 512 2.50 -13.48 9.76
C TRP A 512 1.21 -14.17 10.23
N ALA A 513 0.26 -14.45 9.33
CA ALA A 513 -0.91 -15.25 9.65
C ALA A 513 -0.51 -16.69 10.01
N ALA A 514 0.49 -17.26 9.33
CA ALA A 514 1.04 -18.58 9.67
C ALA A 514 1.66 -18.59 11.07
N ASP A 515 2.41 -17.56 11.44
CA ASP A 515 3.09 -17.47 12.73
C ASP A 515 2.11 -17.19 13.90
N LEU A 516 1.12 -16.31 13.68
CA LEU A 516 0.21 -15.85 14.73
C LEU A 516 -1.07 -16.68 14.87
N ILE A 517 -1.56 -17.25 13.77
CA ILE A 517 -2.83 -17.97 13.75
C ILE A 517 -2.57 -19.46 13.51
N SER A 518 -2.32 -19.81 12.26
CA SER A 518 -1.92 -21.16 11.87
C SER A 518 -1.49 -21.22 10.40
N ARG A 519 -0.73 -22.26 10.06
CA ARG A 519 -0.38 -22.55 8.67
C ARG A 519 -1.62 -22.80 7.82
N GLU A 520 -2.62 -23.49 8.38
CA GLU A 520 -3.89 -23.76 7.72
C GLU A 520 -4.60 -22.47 7.29
N VAL A 521 -4.69 -21.47 8.17
CA VAL A 521 -5.30 -20.17 7.85
C VAL A 521 -4.47 -19.42 6.81
N ALA A 522 -3.14 -19.43 6.92
CA ALA A 522 -2.26 -18.81 5.93
C ALA A 522 -2.43 -19.43 4.54
N ASP A 523 -2.53 -20.76 4.45
CA ASP A 523 -2.76 -21.48 3.19
C ASP A 523 -4.18 -21.26 2.64
N LYS A 524 -5.19 -21.17 3.51
CA LYS A 524 -6.58 -20.82 3.16
C LYS A 524 -6.69 -19.42 2.55
N VAL A 525 -5.92 -18.48 3.05
CA VAL A 525 -5.91 -17.08 2.56
C VAL A 525 -5.04 -16.95 1.30
N GLY A 526 -3.92 -17.68 1.23
CA GLY A 526 -2.92 -17.57 0.17
C GLY A 526 -2.04 -16.32 0.32
N LYS A 527 -1.19 -16.07 -0.68
CA LYS A 527 -0.28 -14.91 -0.66
C LYS A 527 -1.04 -13.59 -0.66
N CYS A 528 -0.53 -12.63 0.12
CA CYS A 528 -0.89 -11.23 0.01
C CYS A 528 -0.03 -10.56 -1.04
N TRP A 529 -0.60 -9.56 -1.75
CA TRP A 529 0.08 -8.84 -2.81
C TRP A 529 0.21 -9.64 -4.12
N GLY A 530 0.46 -8.94 -5.21
CA GLY A 530 0.54 -9.50 -6.56
C GLY A 530 -0.81 -9.48 -7.29
N LEU A 531 -0.74 -9.59 -8.61
CA LEU A 531 -1.88 -9.50 -9.54
C LEU A 531 -2.22 -10.84 -10.21
N GLY A 532 -1.37 -11.86 -10.03
CA GLY A 532 -1.47 -13.13 -10.76
C GLY A 532 -0.89 -13.01 -12.18
N SER A 533 0.41 -13.24 -12.31
CA SER A 533 1.11 -13.22 -13.61
C SER A 533 1.65 -14.59 -14.02
N ASN A 534 1.22 -15.66 -13.37
CA ASN A 534 1.72 -17.03 -13.59
C ASN A 534 3.25 -17.16 -13.48
N THR A 535 3.89 -16.32 -12.68
CA THR A 535 5.33 -16.39 -12.41
C THR A 535 5.61 -16.94 -11.03
N THR A 536 6.84 -17.38 -10.77
CA THR A 536 7.24 -17.88 -9.43
C THR A 536 7.07 -16.82 -8.33
N LYS A 537 7.27 -15.54 -8.65
CA LYS A 537 7.16 -14.44 -7.68
C LYS A 537 5.74 -13.91 -7.55
N ASP A 538 4.94 -14.01 -8.61
CA ASP A 538 3.53 -13.63 -8.65
C ASP A 538 2.71 -14.78 -9.25
N PRO A 539 2.51 -15.87 -8.49
CA PRO A 539 1.86 -17.09 -8.98
C PRO A 539 0.37 -16.92 -9.19
N GLY A 540 -0.21 -17.84 -9.94
CA GLY A 540 -1.64 -17.90 -10.22
C GLY A 540 -2.09 -17.05 -11.39
N PRO A 541 -3.35 -17.22 -11.82
CA PRO A 541 -3.93 -16.49 -12.92
C PRO A 541 -4.13 -15.01 -12.60
N TRP A 542 -4.37 -14.20 -13.62
CA TRP A 542 -4.70 -12.80 -13.50
C TRP A 542 -5.96 -12.58 -12.64
N GLU A 543 -5.87 -11.67 -11.66
CA GLU A 543 -6.94 -11.39 -10.70
C GLU A 543 -7.52 -9.97 -10.81
N GLY A 544 -6.84 -9.08 -11.53
CA GLY A 544 -7.25 -7.69 -11.75
C GLY A 544 -6.99 -6.74 -10.58
N GLU A 545 -6.80 -7.26 -9.36
CA GLU A 545 -6.56 -6.49 -8.14
C GLU A 545 -5.51 -7.17 -7.25
N LEU A 546 -4.90 -6.39 -6.34
CA LEU A 546 -3.93 -6.92 -5.38
C LEU A 546 -4.59 -7.93 -4.44
N ARG A 547 -3.94 -9.08 -4.28
CA ARG A 547 -4.45 -10.18 -3.44
C ARG A 547 -4.53 -9.77 -1.98
N ASN A 548 -5.69 -10.03 -1.39
CA ASN A 548 -5.96 -9.92 0.06
C ASN A 548 -5.75 -8.52 0.69
N MET A 549 -5.34 -7.52 -0.08
CA MET A 549 -5.07 -6.19 0.48
C MET A 549 -6.34 -5.36 0.57
N TRP A 550 -6.64 -4.84 1.78
CA TRP A 550 -7.71 -3.89 2.07
C TRP A 550 -9.14 -4.39 1.79
N LYS A 551 -9.33 -5.67 1.62
CA LYS A 551 -10.57 -6.32 1.21
C LYS A 551 -10.79 -7.63 1.98
N PRO A 552 -12.01 -8.21 1.93
CA PRO A 552 -12.28 -9.49 2.57
C PRO A 552 -11.36 -10.59 2.04
N THR A 553 -11.00 -11.52 2.94
CA THR A 553 -10.19 -12.69 2.62
C THR A 553 -11.01 -13.98 2.78
N GLN A 554 -10.45 -15.11 2.40
CA GLN A 554 -11.08 -16.42 2.62
C GLN A 554 -11.22 -16.80 4.12
N GLN A 555 -10.50 -16.09 5.01
CA GLN A 555 -10.71 -16.22 6.44
C GLN A 555 -11.64 -15.09 6.93
N GLU A 556 -12.81 -15.46 7.45
CA GLU A 556 -13.76 -14.50 8.01
C GLU A 556 -13.09 -13.62 9.07
N ALA A 557 -13.39 -12.32 9.01
CA ALA A 557 -12.91 -11.31 9.96
C ALA A 557 -11.37 -11.15 10.05
N LEU A 558 -10.62 -11.67 9.07
CA LEU A 558 -9.18 -11.45 8.92
C LEU A 558 -8.92 -10.53 7.73
N TRP A 559 -8.16 -9.47 7.97
CA TRP A 559 -7.83 -8.44 7.00
C TRP A 559 -6.34 -8.18 6.94
N PHE A 560 -5.85 -7.78 5.75
CA PHE A 560 -4.48 -7.28 5.57
C PHE A 560 -4.52 -5.82 5.15
N HIS A 561 -3.67 -5.04 5.78
CA HIS A 561 -3.55 -3.60 5.51
C HIS A 561 -2.08 -3.19 5.50
N GLY A 562 -1.71 -2.27 4.61
CA GLY A 562 -0.35 -1.75 4.49
C GLY A 562 -0.04 -1.31 3.07
N GLY A 563 1.20 -1.44 2.69
CA GLY A 563 1.80 -0.87 1.51
C GLY A 563 2.68 0.32 1.86
N ASN A 564 2.99 1.18 0.89
CA ASN A 564 3.69 2.44 1.15
C ASN A 564 2.77 3.46 1.85
N LEU A 565 3.25 4.67 2.10
CA LEU A 565 2.47 5.73 2.79
C LEU A 565 1.22 6.11 1.98
N HIS A 566 1.34 6.27 0.67
CA HIS A 566 0.22 6.53 -0.23
C HIS A 566 -0.89 5.48 -0.12
N GLN A 567 -0.54 4.20 -0.22
CA GLN A 567 -1.52 3.12 -0.14
C GLN A 567 -2.14 3.02 1.27
N SER A 568 -1.35 3.26 2.30
CA SER A 568 -1.82 3.33 3.68
C SER A 568 -2.84 4.46 3.88
N ARG A 569 -2.62 5.63 3.26
CA ARG A 569 -3.58 6.74 3.24
C ARG A 569 -4.84 6.39 2.46
N HIS A 570 -4.69 6.03 1.20
CA HIS A 570 -5.81 5.88 0.26
C HIS A 570 -6.71 4.70 0.64
N TYR A 571 -6.14 3.52 0.80
CA TYR A 571 -6.95 2.31 1.01
C TYR A 571 -7.44 2.10 2.44
N SER A 572 -6.90 2.83 3.43
CA SER A 572 -7.45 2.81 4.80
C SER A 572 -8.90 3.26 4.86
N GLN A 573 -9.32 4.18 3.99
CA GLN A 573 -10.71 4.63 3.89
C GLN A 573 -11.65 3.46 3.59
N PHE A 574 -11.33 2.70 2.57
CA PHE A 574 -12.21 1.62 2.10
C PHE A 574 -12.26 0.45 3.09
N LEU A 575 -11.14 0.14 3.73
CA LEU A 575 -11.13 -0.87 4.79
C LEU A 575 -11.91 -0.40 6.02
N ALA A 576 -11.72 0.85 6.44
CA ALA A 576 -12.44 1.40 7.60
C ALA A 576 -13.96 1.42 7.39
N LEU A 577 -14.43 1.76 6.18
CA LEU A 577 -15.86 1.75 5.85
C LEU A 577 -16.46 0.33 5.88
N GLN A 578 -15.73 -0.68 5.41
CA GLN A 578 -16.15 -2.08 5.52
C GLN A 578 -16.27 -2.52 6.99
N LEU A 579 -15.28 -2.18 7.81
CA LEU A 579 -15.28 -2.51 9.24
C LEU A 579 -16.39 -1.77 9.99
N LYS A 580 -16.62 -0.49 9.68
CA LYS A 580 -17.72 0.31 10.23
C LYS A 580 -19.07 -0.28 9.86
N ALA A 581 -19.29 -0.61 8.60
CA ALA A 581 -20.55 -1.23 8.15
C ALA A 581 -20.86 -2.54 8.90
N ARG A 582 -19.86 -3.40 9.07
CA ARG A 582 -20.01 -4.64 9.85
C ARG A 582 -20.32 -4.36 11.32
N MET A 583 -19.71 -3.36 11.93
CA MET A 583 -20.00 -2.97 13.31
C MET A 583 -21.44 -2.51 13.49
N GLU A 584 -21.96 -1.77 12.52
CA GLU A 584 -23.35 -1.24 12.55
C GLU A 584 -24.39 -2.27 12.07
N GLY A 585 -23.97 -3.50 11.75
CA GLY A 585 -24.87 -4.54 11.28
C GLY A 585 -25.41 -4.33 9.86
N ILE A 586 -24.79 -3.46 9.09
CA ILE A 586 -25.09 -3.28 7.67
C ILE A 586 -24.61 -4.52 6.92
N ALA A 587 -25.48 -5.10 6.10
CA ALA A 587 -25.12 -6.26 5.29
C ALA A 587 -24.02 -5.91 4.28
N THR A 588 -22.93 -6.67 4.31
CA THR A 588 -21.77 -6.49 3.42
C THR A 588 -21.56 -7.73 2.54
N PRO A 589 -22.49 -8.02 1.59
CA PRO A 589 -22.38 -9.22 0.74
C PRO A 589 -21.24 -9.05 -0.26
N VAL A 590 -20.18 -9.80 -0.07
CA VAL A 590 -18.97 -9.72 -0.90
C VAL A 590 -19.24 -10.34 -2.27
N TYR A 591 -19.08 -9.55 -3.32
CA TYR A 591 -19.08 -10.06 -4.69
C TYR A 591 -17.68 -10.51 -5.10
N ALA A 592 -17.59 -11.66 -5.75
CA ALA A 592 -16.36 -12.23 -6.31
C ALA A 592 -15.20 -12.25 -5.28
N LEU A 593 -15.45 -12.86 -4.12
CA LEU A 593 -14.39 -13.13 -3.15
C LEU A 593 -13.28 -13.92 -3.85
N GLN A 594 -12.04 -13.49 -3.63
CA GLN A 594 -10.87 -14.04 -4.31
C GLN A 594 -10.73 -15.55 -4.07
N GLU A 595 -10.57 -16.30 -5.15
CA GLU A 595 -10.18 -17.72 -5.09
C GLU A 595 -8.67 -17.85 -4.86
N VAL A 596 -8.28 -18.91 -4.15
CA VAL A 596 -6.87 -19.16 -3.83
C VAL A 596 -6.35 -20.29 -4.70
N HIS A 597 -5.45 -19.94 -5.61
CA HIS A 597 -4.85 -20.87 -6.58
C HIS A 597 -3.46 -21.37 -6.17
N HIS A 598 -2.96 -20.95 -5.02
CA HIS A 598 -1.62 -21.29 -4.52
C HIS A 598 -1.59 -21.27 -3.00
N LYS A 599 -0.70 -22.06 -2.41
CA LYS A 599 -0.47 -22.07 -0.96
C LYS A 599 0.57 -21.01 -0.56
N ALA A 600 0.53 -20.60 0.68
CA ALA A 600 1.45 -19.63 1.26
C ALA A 600 2.88 -20.14 1.38
#